data_c2dc44bdb7d479dc3f68ae04f5446955
#
_entry.id   c2dc44bdb7d479dc3f68ae04f5446955
#
_cell.length_a   1.000
_cell.length_b   1.000
_cell.length_c   1.000
_cell.angle_alpha   90.00
_cell.angle_beta   90.00
_cell.angle_gamma   90.00
#
_symmetry.space_group_name_H-M   'P 1'
#
loop_
_entity.id
_entity.type
_entity.pdbx_description
1 polymer ?
#
loop_
_entity_poly.entity_id
_entity_poly.type
_entity_poly.pdbx_seq_one_letter_code
_entity_poly.pdbx_strand_id
1 'polypeptide(L)'
;MEVAEYVPQLYDTFWALVPPIVAILLALITKEVYSSLFVGIILGGFFYGGITEGGIERSINHIFDDGIVSVLSDSYNVGILVFLVILGIMVCMMNKAGGSAAFGKWASTHIKTRIGAQLVTILLGALIFIDDYFNCLTVGSVMRPVTDNHKVSRAKLAYLIDATAAPICIIAPISSWAAAVTGFVKDEDGFSVFIRAIPYNYYALLTIVAMVTLVVMKVDFGPMRKHEMNAILNNDLYTTSDRPFANAESATPSSRGKVIDLVFPIVVLIISCVIGMIYTGGFFSGTDFITAFSECDASKGLMLGSFFALLVSMVFFLCRKVMKFKELFECVPEGFKAMVPAILILTFAWSLKAMTDSLGAREFVAGVVKGTPESLMSFMPMIIFIVACLLAFATGTSWATFGILIPIVVEAFKNNSTMMIIAISACMAGAVCGDHCSPISDTTIMASAGAQCNHINHVSTQLPYAICVAIISGFTYVIAGFAKNWYVPLICGIAATIGMFVLLKTFSSNGEPDAELESKDQMD
;
A
#
# COMPACT_ATOMS: atom_id res chain seq x y z
N MET A 1 29.61 6.63 34.17
CA MET A 1 28.26 6.42 34.68
C MET A 1 27.41 6.12 33.46
N GLU A 2 27.01 4.87 33.30
CA GLU A 2 25.96 4.57 32.35
C GLU A 2 24.71 5.30 32.85
N VAL A 3 24.21 6.24 32.05
CA VAL A 3 22.93 6.88 32.30
C VAL A 3 21.91 5.76 32.10
N ALA A 4 21.23 5.34 33.15
CA ALA A 4 20.16 4.34 33.04
C ALA A 4 19.18 4.83 31.98
N GLU A 5 18.94 4.03 30.94
CA GLU A 5 18.03 4.32 29.86
C GLU A 5 16.62 4.50 30.45
N TYR A 6 15.98 5.60 30.12
CA TYR A 6 14.65 5.90 30.67
C TYR A 6 13.63 4.94 30.09
N VAL A 7 12.93 4.21 30.95
CA VAL A 7 11.81 3.33 30.57
C VAL A 7 10.50 3.99 30.98
N PRO A 8 9.57 4.22 30.03
CA PRO A 8 8.26 4.81 30.34
C PRO A 8 7.46 3.92 31.29
N GLN A 9 6.61 4.53 32.14
CA GLN A 9 5.75 3.77 33.07
C GLN A 9 4.73 2.86 32.35
N LEU A 10 4.35 3.20 31.12
CA LEU A 10 3.40 2.47 30.29
C LEU A 10 4.06 1.52 29.29
N TYR A 11 5.38 1.33 29.41
CA TYR A 11 6.15 0.43 28.53
C TYR A 11 5.64 -1.02 28.61
N ASP A 12 5.60 -1.71 27.46
CA ASP A 12 5.18 -3.12 27.36
C ASP A 12 3.77 -3.38 27.90
N THR A 13 2.86 -2.44 27.68
CA THR A 13 1.46 -2.53 28.10
C THR A 13 0.51 -2.25 26.93
N PHE A 14 -0.78 -2.58 27.10
CA PHE A 14 -1.81 -2.22 26.12
C PHE A 14 -1.83 -0.71 25.80
N TRP A 15 -1.40 0.16 26.72
CA TRP A 15 -1.36 1.60 26.51
C TRP A 15 -0.41 2.02 25.37
N ALA A 16 0.56 1.19 25.02
CA ALA A 16 1.43 1.43 23.87
C ALA A 16 0.66 1.48 22.52
N LEU A 17 -0.49 0.79 22.43
CA LEU A 17 -1.34 0.78 21.23
C LEU A 17 -2.41 1.89 21.23
N VAL A 18 -2.60 2.60 22.34
CA VAL A 18 -3.65 3.63 22.47
C VAL A 18 -3.39 4.85 21.56
N PRO A 19 -2.16 5.41 21.44
CA PRO A 19 -1.91 6.55 20.55
C PRO A 19 -2.31 6.30 19.09
N PRO A 20 -1.88 5.21 18.42
CA PRO A 20 -2.32 4.93 17.06
C PRO A 20 -3.81 4.61 16.95
N ILE A 21 -4.41 3.90 17.91
CA ILE A 21 -5.86 3.64 17.93
C ILE A 21 -6.65 4.95 17.99
N VAL A 22 -6.25 5.90 18.84
CA VAL A 22 -6.89 7.22 18.96
C VAL A 22 -6.74 8.00 17.65
N ALA A 23 -5.54 8.02 17.04
CA ALA A 23 -5.32 8.68 15.76
C ALA A 23 -6.25 8.13 14.67
N ILE A 24 -6.36 6.81 14.57
CA ILE A 24 -7.22 6.14 13.58
C ILE A 24 -8.70 6.45 13.82
N LEU A 25 -9.16 6.31 15.04
CA LEU A 25 -10.57 6.59 15.39
C LEU A 25 -10.93 8.06 15.10
N LEU A 26 -10.04 8.99 15.44
CA LEU A 26 -10.23 10.39 15.11
C LEU A 26 -10.28 10.62 13.60
N ALA A 27 -9.36 10.02 12.82
CA ALA A 27 -9.34 10.15 11.37
C ALA A 27 -10.63 9.63 10.71
N LEU A 28 -11.17 8.51 11.20
CA LEU A 28 -12.42 7.94 10.70
C LEU A 28 -13.65 8.79 11.06
N ILE A 29 -13.67 9.39 12.27
CA ILE A 29 -14.79 10.20 12.77
C ILE A 29 -14.76 11.60 12.15
N THR A 30 -13.59 12.27 12.19
CA THR A 30 -13.45 13.67 11.74
C THR A 30 -13.25 13.77 10.23
N LYS A 31 -12.82 12.68 9.58
CA LYS A 31 -12.38 12.62 8.18
C LYS A 31 -11.21 13.56 7.89
N GLU A 32 -10.39 13.83 8.90
CA GLU A 32 -9.22 14.68 8.80
C GLU A 32 -8.00 13.92 9.36
N VAL A 33 -6.99 13.69 8.52
CA VAL A 33 -5.86 12.79 8.83
C VAL A 33 -4.75 13.52 9.59
N TYR A 34 -4.42 14.76 9.19
CA TYR A 34 -3.26 15.48 9.74
C TYR A 34 -3.41 15.75 11.24
N SER A 35 -4.55 16.33 11.64
CA SER A 35 -4.83 16.62 13.05
C SER A 35 -4.95 15.33 13.86
N SER A 36 -5.52 14.29 13.27
CA SER A 36 -5.69 13.00 13.93
C SER A 36 -4.34 12.33 14.24
N LEU A 37 -3.43 12.29 13.28
CA LEU A 37 -2.06 11.81 13.48
C LEU A 37 -1.31 12.67 14.50
N PHE A 38 -1.45 13.99 14.40
CA PHE A 38 -0.80 14.91 15.32
C PHE A 38 -1.26 14.70 16.77
N VAL A 39 -2.56 14.48 17.00
CA VAL A 39 -3.10 14.13 18.33
C VAL A 39 -2.51 12.81 18.82
N GLY A 40 -2.42 11.80 17.97
CA GLY A 40 -1.78 10.53 18.30
C GLY A 40 -0.31 10.67 18.71
N ILE A 41 0.46 11.47 17.97
CA ILE A 41 1.88 11.76 18.27
C ILE A 41 2.00 12.45 19.64
N ILE A 42 1.19 13.47 19.89
CA ILE A 42 1.19 14.18 21.18
C ILE A 42 0.84 13.21 22.31
N LEU A 43 -0.19 12.38 22.14
CA LEU A 43 -0.59 11.40 23.15
C LEU A 43 0.52 10.38 23.43
N GLY A 44 1.19 9.88 22.40
CA GLY A 44 2.33 8.98 22.53
C GLY A 44 3.50 9.62 23.28
N GLY A 45 3.85 10.86 22.96
CA GLY A 45 4.87 11.61 23.67
C GLY A 45 4.53 11.83 25.14
N PHE A 46 3.25 12.16 25.46
CA PHE A 46 2.80 12.28 26.85
C PHE A 46 2.85 10.94 27.60
N PHE A 47 2.51 9.84 26.98
CA PHE A 47 2.62 8.51 27.58
C PHE A 47 4.08 8.13 27.84
N TYR A 48 5.00 8.55 26.96
CA TYR A 48 6.43 8.36 27.13
C TYR A 48 6.97 9.22 28.28
N GLY A 49 6.73 10.53 28.30
CA GLY A 49 7.26 11.45 29.32
C GLY A 49 6.67 11.24 30.70
N GLY A 50 5.41 10.83 30.78
CA GLY A 50 4.68 10.61 32.04
C GLY A 50 4.30 11.89 32.79
N ILE A 51 3.53 11.71 33.87
CA ILE A 51 3.10 12.81 34.78
C ILE A 51 4.06 12.90 35.96
N THR A 52 5.35 13.09 35.66
CA THR A 52 6.42 13.21 36.66
C THR A 52 7.14 14.54 36.50
N GLU A 53 7.97 14.90 37.49
CA GLU A 53 8.83 16.08 37.38
C GLU A 53 9.72 15.98 36.12
N GLY A 54 9.72 17.01 35.27
CA GLY A 54 10.36 17.00 33.96
C GLY A 54 9.62 16.19 32.86
N GLY A 55 8.45 15.61 33.15
CA GLY A 55 7.69 14.80 32.20
C GLY A 55 7.26 15.55 30.94
N ILE A 56 6.82 16.81 31.08
CA ILE A 56 6.40 17.65 29.94
C ILE A 56 7.60 17.94 29.02
N GLU A 57 8.75 18.33 29.57
CA GLU A 57 9.98 18.57 28.81
C GLU A 57 10.41 17.32 28.06
N ARG A 58 10.41 16.17 28.75
CA ARG A 58 10.72 14.87 28.15
C ARG A 58 9.75 14.49 27.03
N SER A 59 8.44 14.75 27.23
CA SER A 59 7.43 14.51 26.19
C SER A 59 7.68 15.34 24.94
N ILE A 60 7.98 16.64 25.12
CA ILE A 60 8.25 17.56 24.00
C ILE A 60 9.53 17.13 23.28
N ASN A 61 10.61 16.91 23.99
CA ASN A 61 11.88 16.48 23.37
C ASN A 61 11.70 15.15 22.63
N HIS A 62 11.01 14.18 23.22
CA HIS A 62 10.74 12.90 22.59
C HIS A 62 9.92 13.03 21.30
N ILE A 63 8.88 13.87 21.28
CA ILE A 63 8.08 14.14 20.07
C ILE A 63 8.95 14.75 18.96
N PHE A 64 9.79 15.73 19.28
CA PHE A 64 10.57 16.43 18.25
C PHE A 64 11.85 15.68 17.89
N ASP A 65 12.68 15.30 18.87
CA ASP A 65 13.99 14.72 18.60
C ASP A 65 13.87 13.26 18.14
N ASP A 66 13.20 12.41 18.92
CA ASP A 66 13.06 10.98 18.62
C ASP A 66 11.93 10.69 17.62
N GLY A 67 10.92 11.55 17.57
CA GLY A 67 9.81 11.47 16.63
C GLY A 67 10.15 12.13 15.28
N ILE A 68 9.94 13.45 15.14
CA ILE A 68 9.96 14.15 13.85
C ILE A 68 11.37 14.22 13.26
N VAL A 69 12.37 14.67 14.06
CA VAL A 69 13.75 14.88 13.57
C VAL A 69 14.42 13.55 13.23
N SER A 70 14.31 12.56 14.12
CA SER A 70 14.87 11.22 13.88
C SER A 70 14.30 10.59 12.61
N VAL A 71 12.98 10.65 12.43
CA VAL A 71 12.27 10.11 11.26
C VAL A 71 12.72 10.79 9.96
N LEU A 72 12.88 12.12 9.97
CA LEU A 72 13.34 12.88 8.80
C LEU A 72 14.87 12.84 8.59
N SER A 73 15.62 12.31 9.56
CA SER A 73 17.06 12.08 9.45
C SER A 73 17.38 10.63 9.06
N ASP A 74 16.41 9.74 9.12
CA ASP A 74 16.57 8.35 8.72
C ASP A 74 16.77 8.24 7.21
N SER A 75 17.87 7.62 6.78
CA SER A 75 18.26 7.55 5.38
C SER A 75 17.27 6.75 4.51
N TYR A 76 16.63 5.73 5.10
CA TYR A 76 15.63 4.94 4.40
C TYR A 76 14.37 5.77 4.15
N ASN A 77 13.85 6.45 5.17
CA ASN A 77 12.68 7.31 5.05
C ASN A 77 12.93 8.46 4.04
N VAL A 78 14.07 9.14 4.18
CA VAL A 78 14.43 10.24 3.27
C VAL A 78 14.59 9.74 1.83
N GLY A 79 15.16 8.56 1.62
CA GLY A 79 15.26 7.96 0.29
C GLY A 79 13.89 7.73 -0.35
N ILE A 80 12.90 7.25 0.42
CA ILE A 80 11.51 7.13 -0.04
C ILE A 80 10.91 8.49 -0.37
N LEU A 81 11.08 9.51 0.48
CA LEU A 81 10.56 10.85 0.19
C LEU A 81 11.18 11.45 -1.08
N VAL A 82 12.48 11.27 -1.31
CA VAL A 82 13.15 11.71 -2.54
C VAL A 82 12.61 10.96 -3.76
N PHE A 83 12.43 9.64 -3.66
CA PHE A 83 11.82 8.83 -4.70
C PHE A 83 10.43 9.34 -5.08
N LEU A 84 9.57 9.63 -4.10
CA LEU A 84 8.23 10.19 -4.33
C LEU A 84 8.27 11.54 -5.06
N VAL A 85 9.15 12.44 -4.63
CA VAL A 85 9.32 13.75 -5.29
C VAL A 85 9.74 13.57 -6.75
N ILE A 86 10.70 12.69 -7.03
CA ILE A 86 11.15 12.39 -8.39
C ILE A 86 10.00 11.84 -9.24
N LEU A 87 9.21 10.90 -8.69
CA LEU A 87 8.03 10.39 -9.38
C LEU A 87 7.00 11.48 -9.67
N GLY A 88 6.71 12.35 -8.70
CA GLY A 88 5.84 13.50 -8.90
C GLY A 88 6.32 14.42 -10.04
N ILE A 89 7.63 14.68 -10.12
CA ILE A 89 8.25 15.45 -11.21
C ILE A 89 8.07 14.73 -12.56
N MET A 90 8.34 13.42 -12.62
CA MET A 90 8.18 12.63 -13.84
C MET A 90 6.73 12.59 -14.32
N VAL A 91 5.77 12.42 -13.40
CA VAL A 91 4.32 12.47 -13.72
C VAL A 91 3.94 13.83 -14.28
N CYS A 92 4.41 14.93 -13.67
CA CYS A 92 4.18 16.30 -14.18
C CYS A 92 4.73 16.45 -15.61
N MET A 93 5.96 15.98 -15.86
CA MET A 93 6.57 16.04 -17.21
C MET A 93 5.78 15.21 -18.24
N MET A 94 5.39 13.99 -17.91
CA MET A 94 4.59 13.12 -18.80
C MET A 94 3.24 13.75 -19.15
N ASN A 95 2.59 14.41 -18.17
CA ASN A 95 1.32 15.11 -18.37
C ASN A 95 1.52 16.35 -19.26
N LYS A 96 2.50 17.21 -18.98
CA LYS A 96 2.83 18.41 -19.80
C LYS A 96 3.29 18.03 -21.20
N ALA A 97 4.06 16.95 -21.36
CA ALA A 97 4.46 16.43 -22.66
C ALA A 97 3.28 15.91 -23.48
N GLY A 98 2.11 15.71 -22.86
CA GLY A 98 0.91 15.20 -23.50
C GLY A 98 0.87 13.67 -23.65
N GLY A 99 1.80 12.96 -23.01
CA GLY A 99 1.88 11.51 -23.05
C GLY A 99 0.67 10.82 -22.46
N SER A 100 0.21 11.27 -21.27
CA SER A 100 -0.98 10.73 -20.60
C SER A 100 -2.25 10.93 -21.42
N ALA A 101 -2.44 12.11 -22.01
CA ALA A 101 -3.60 12.40 -22.87
C ALA A 101 -3.58 11.56 -24.16
N ALA A 102 -2.41 11.38 -24.77
CA ALA A 102 -2.24 10.54 -25.96
C ALA A 102 -2.51 9.07 -25.66
N PHE A 103 -2.06 8.59 -24.50
CA PHE A 103 -2.32 7.22 -24.04
C PHE A 103 -3.81 7.01 -23.75
N GLY A 104 -4.48 7.94 -23.06
CA GLY A 104 -5.91 7.90 -22.80
C GLY A 104 -6.71 7.80 -24.10
N LYS A 105 -6.35 8.60 -25.13
CA LYS A 105 -6.97 8.52 -26.46
C LYS A 105 -6.71 7.18 -27.16
N TRP A 106 -5.49 6.65 -27.07
CA TRP A 106 -5.15 5.33 -27.62
C TRP A 106 -5.95 4.23 -26.90
N ALA A 107 -5.98 4.27 -25.57
CA ALA A 107 -6.68 3.30 -24.76
C ALA A 107 -8.20 3.32 -25.01
N SER A 108 -8.83 4.49 -25.18
CA SER A 108 -10.26 4.61 -25.52
C SER A 108 -10.64 3.98 -26.85
N THR A 109 -9.69 3.83 -27.77
CA THR A 109 -9.90 3.14 -29.06
C THR A 109 -9.71 1.64 -28.98
N HIS A 110 -8.89 1.15 -28.06
CA HIS A 110 -8.53 -0.27 -27.93
C HIS A 110 -9.27 -0.96 -26.78
N ILE A 111 -9.53 -0.25 -25.69
CA ILE A 111 -10.32 -0.72 -24.55
C ILE A 111 -11.73 -0.18 -24.75
N LYS A 112 -12.67 -1.06 -25.04
CA LYS A 112 -14.04 -0.65 -25.43
C LYS A 112 -15.05 -0.75 -24.29
N THR A 113 -14.69 -1.36 -23.18
CA THR A 113 -15.63 -1.64 -22.08
C THR A 113 -15.10 -1.18 -20.74
N ARG A 114 -16.01 -0.80 -19.86
CA ARG A 114 -15.72 -0.45 -18.47
C ARG A 114 -15.06 -1.59 -17.70
N ILE A 115 -15.48 -2.85 -17.95
CA ILE A 115 -14.82 -4.04 -17.41
C ILE A 115 -13.39 -4.15 -17.94
N GLY A 116 -13.19 -3.96 -19.25
CA GLY A 116 -11.86 -3.99 -19.86
C GLY A 116 -10.91 -2.98 -19.25
N ALA A 117 -11.36 -1.74 -18.98
CA ALA A 117 -10.55 -0.71 -18.34
C ALA A 117 -10.09 -1.13 -16.94
N GLN A 118 -10.98 -1.71 -16.14
CA GLN A 118 -10.68 -2.19 -14.79
C GLN A 118 -9.74 -3.42 -14.82
N LEU A 119 -9.98 -4.40 -15.72
CA LEU A 119 -9.11 -5.57 -15.85
C LEU A 119 -7.70 -5.21 -16.33
N VAL A 120 -7.58 -4.24 -17.25
CA VAL A 120 -6.26 -3.72 -17.68
C VAL A 120 -5.58 -2.99 -16.52
N THR A 121 -6.31 -2.28 -15.67
CA THR A 121 -5.76 -1.67 -14.46
C THR A 121 -5.19 -2.74 -13.51
N ILE A 122 -5.95 -3.81 -13.24
CA ILE A 122 -5.50 -4.93 -12.42
C ILE A 122 -4.27 -5.60 -13.03
N LEU A 123 -4.29 -5.86 -14.35
CA LEU A 123 -3.16 -6.48 -15.05
C LEU A 123 -1.90 -5.61 -14.97
N LEU A 124 -2.04 -4.30 -15.19
CA LEU A 124 -0.91 -3.37 -15.09
C LEU A 124 -0.35 -3.32 -13.66
N GLY A 125 -1.24 -3.26 -12.65
CA GLY A 125 -0.84 -3.33 -11.25
C GLY A 125 -0.10 -4.64 -10.94
N ALA A 126 -0.59 -5.77 -11.44
CA ALA A 126 0.09 -7.05 -11.25
C ALA A 126 1.44 -7.16 -11.98
N LEU A 127 1.64 -6.43 -13.08
CA LEU A 127 2.92 -6.38 -13.80
C LEU A 127 3.96 -5.47 -13.13
N ILE A 128 3.52 -4.47 -12.36
CA ILE A 128 4.39 -3.55 -11.62
C ILE A 128 4.52 -4.04 -10.16
N PHE A 129 5.09 -5.23 -9.98
CA PHE A 129 5.18 -5.91 -8.69
C PHE A 129 6.48 -5.63 -7.91
N ILE A 130 7.34 -4.77 -8.41
CA ILE A 130 8.69 -4.55 -7.88
C ILE A 130 8.62 -3.87 -6.51
N ASP A 131 7.77 -2.84 -6.41
CA ASP A 131 7.58 -2.02 -5.23
C ASP A 131 6.16 -1.45 -5.20
N ASP A 132 5.54 -1.40 -4.04
CA ASP A 132 4.14 -1.01 -3.85
C ASP A 132 3.93 0.51 -4.02
N TYR A 133 4.85 1.36 -3.55
CA TYR A 133 4.76 2.81 -3.75
C TYR A 133 4.88 3.17 -5.23
N PHE A 134 5.84 2.54 -5.90
CA PHE A 134 6.01 2.68 -7.33
C PHE A 134 4.77 2.22 -8.10
N ASN A 135 4.19 1.08 -7.70
CA ASN A 135 2.94 0.56 -8.27
C ASN A 135 1.83 1.60 -8.15
N CYS A 136 1.53 2.07 -6.92
CA CYS A 136 0.44 3.00 -6.65
C CYS A 136 0.48 4.25 -7.54
N LEU A 137 1.62 4.90 -7.63
CA LEU A 137 1.76 6.14 -8.39
C LEU A 137 1.77 5.91 -9.91
N THR A 138 2.46 4.85 -10.36
CA THR A 138 2.60 4.56 -11.79
C THR A 138 1.28 4.07 -12.38
N VAL A 139 0.64 3.06 -11.79
CA VAL A 139 -0.65 2.55 -12.26
C VAL A 139 -1.70 3.65 -12.26
N GLY A 140 -1.74 4.46 -11.18
CA GLY A 140 -2.65 5.60 -11.08
C GLY A 140 -2.45 6.61 -12.22
N SER A 141 -1.22 7.03 -12.46
CA SER A 141 -0.93 8.03 -13.51
C SER A 141 -1.26 7.53 -14.92
N VAL A 142 -1.05 6.24 -15.18
CA VAL A 142 -1.27 5.60 -16.48
C VAL A 142 -2.77 5.32 -16.71
N MET A 143 -3.44 4.75 -15.72
CA MET A 143 -4.80 4.23 -15.90
C MET A 143 -5.89 5.26 -15.64
N ARG A 144 -5.60 6.35 -14.92
CA ARG A 144 -6.56 7.41 -14.65
C ARG A 144 -7.27 7.95 -15.91
N PRO A 145 -6.58 8.35 -16.99
CA PRO A 145 -7.26 8.82 -18.20
C PRO A 145 -8.14 7.74 -18.84
N VAL A 146 -7.76 6.46 -18.70
CA VAL A 146 -8.51 5.33 -19.25
C VAL A 146 -9.79 5.10 -18.44
N THR A 147 -9.67 5.02 -17.12
CA THR A 147 -10.80 4.79 -16.21
C THR A 147 -11.78 5.94 -16.21
N ASP A 148 -11.32 7.19 -16.31
CA ASP A 148 -12.15 8.37 -16.41
C ASP A 148 -13.04 8.32 -17.69
N ASN A 149 -12.44 7.98 -18.83
CA ASN A 149 -13.17 7.84 -20.09
C ASN A 149 -14.24 6.74 -20.06
N HIS A 150 -14.06 5.73 -19.20
CA HIS A 150 -15.00 4.63 -19.01
C HIS A 150 -15.91 4.81 -17.78
N LYS A 151 -15.99 6.02 -17.23
CA LYS A 151 -16.85 6.37 -16.09
C LYS A 151 -16.64 5.46 -14.87
N VAL A 152 -15.41 5.05 -14.61
CA VAL A 152 -15.01 4.37 -13.37
C VAL A 152 -14.67 5.44 -12.35
N SER A 153 -15.25 5.38 -11.14
CA SER A 153 -15.00 6.39 -10.12
C SER A 153 -13.52 6.40 -9.67
N ARG A 154 -13.05 7.55 -9.23
CA ARG A 154 -11.69 7.70 -8.70
C ARG A 154 -11.47 6.83 -7.45
N ALA A 155 -12.51 6.62 -6.65
CA ALA A 155 -12.50 5.71 -5.50
C ALA A 155 -12.29 4.25 -5.94
N LYS A 156 -12.97 3.82 -7.02
CA LYS A 156 -12.78 2.47 -7.57
C LYS A 156 -11.39 2.28 -8.15
N LEU A 157 -10.88 3.28 -8.87
CA LEU A 157 -9.51 3.26 -9.38
C LEU A 157 -8.51 3.15 -8.23
N ALA A 158 -8.67 3.95 -7.16
CA ALA A 158 -7.81 3.89 -5.98
C ALA A 158 -7.83 2.51 -5.34
N TYR A 159 -9.00 1.88 -5.20
CA TYR A 159 -9.12 0.50 -4.71
C TYR A 159 -8.37 -0.51 -5.58
N LEU A 160 -8.52 -0.44 -6.91
CA LEU A 160 -7.82 -1.38 -7.82
C LEU A 160 -6.31 -1.21 -7.76
N ILE A 161 -5.83 0.02 -7.58
CA ILE A 161 -4.40 0.32 -7.41
C ILE A 161 -3.90 -0.29 -6.10
N ASP A 162 -4.52 0.07 -4.98
CA ASP A 162 -4.11 -0.36 -3.63
C ASP A 162 -4.15 -1.89 -3.50
N ALA A 163 -5.23 -2.51 -3.96
CA ALA A 163 -5.40 -3.95 -3.95
C ALA A 163 -4.45 -4.72 -4.92
N THR A 164 -3.78 -4.03 -5.86
CA THR A 164 -2.72 -4.61 -6.70
C THR A 164 -1.31 -4.15 -6.30
N ALA A 165 -1.17 -3.29 -5.30
CA ALA A 165 0.14 -2.86 -4.80
C ALA A 165 0.68 -3.87 -3.77
N ALA A 166 0.47 -3.63 -2.48
CA ALA A 166 0.98 -4.50 -1.42
C ALA A 166 0.56 -5.98 -1.58
N PRO A 167 -0.72 -6.34 -1.93
CA PRO A 167 -1.10 -7.74 -2.12
C PRO A 167 -0.34 -8.46 -3.25
N ILE A 168 0.07 -7.77 -4.30
CA ILE A 168 0.87 -8.38 -5.37
C ILE A 168 2.35 -8.43 -4.98
N CYS A 169 2.89 -7.34 -4.41
CA CYS A 169 4.30 -7.28 -4.03
C CYS A 169 4.68 -8.35 -2.99
N ILE A 170 3.78 -8.64 -2.02
CA ILE A 170 4.03 -9.63 -0.97
C ILE A 170 4.06 -11.09 -1.45
N ILE A 171 3.55 -11.38 -2.64
CA ILE A 171 3.58 -12.72 -3.26
C ILE A 171 4.51 -12.77 -4.49
N ALA A 172 5.14 -11.66 -4.84
CA ALA A 172 6.08 -11.59 -5.95
C ALA A 172 7.48 -12.04 -5.49
N PRO A 173 8.08 -13.05 -6.13
CA PRO A 173 9.38 -13.59 -5.71
C PRO A 173 10.53 -12.58 -5.77
N ILE A 174 10.41 -11.59 -6.64
CA ILE A 174 11.42 -10.56 -6.89
C ILE A 174 10.76 -9.21 -6.63
N SER A 175 10.69 -8.80 -5.36
CA SER A 175 10.11 -7.53 -4.92
C SER A 175 10.90 -6.96 -3.74
N SER A 176 10.73 -5.69 -3.45
CA SER A 176 11.26 -5.06 -2.24
C SER A 176 10.79 -5.79 -0.97
N TRP A 177 9.59 -6.39 -1.01
CA TRP A 177 9.00 -7.14 0.09
C TRP A 177 9.68 -8.50 0.32
N ALA A 178 10.03 -9.22 -0.76
CA ALA A 178 10.80 -10.46 -0.67
C ALA A 178 12.15 -10.21 0.03
N ALA A 179 12.83 -9.12 -0.35
CA ALA A 179 14.08 -8.71 0.27
C ALA A 179 13.92 -8.44 1.79
N ALA A 180 12.89 -7.68 2.17
CA ALA A 180 12.65 -7.36 3.58
C ALA A 180 12.33 -8.60 4.43
N VAL A 181 11.40 -9.45 3.96
CA VAL A 181 11.02 -10.67 4.70
C VAL A 181 12.20 -11.62 4.87
N THR A 182 13.02 -11.78 3.83
CA THR A 182 14.25 -12.57 3.87
C THR A 182 15.19 -12.10 4.99
N GLY A 183 15.35 -10.79 5.16
CA GLY A 183 16.21 -10.20 6.20
C GLY A 183 15.77 -10.46 7.64
N PHE A 184 14.50 -10.83 7.86
CA PHE A 184 13.98 -11.14 9.21
C PHE A 184 14.11 -12.63 9.59
N VAL A 185 14.42 -13.51 8.64
CA VAL A 185 14.63 -14.96 8.89
C VAL A 185 16.11 -15.24 8.92
N LYS A 186 16.72 -15.21 10.12
CA LYS A 186 18.19 -15.28 10.28
C LYS A 186 18.77 -16.70 10.33
N ASP A 187 17.97 -17.69 10.73
CA ASP A 187 18.45 -19.05 11.04
C ASP A 187 18.19 -20.07 9.90
N GLU A 188 17.47 -19.68 8.85
CA GLU A 188 17.21 -20.47 7.65
C GLU A 188 17.47 -19.60 6.39
N ASP A 189 17.49 -20.24 5.21
CA ASP A 189 17.45 -19.50 3.94
C ASP A 189 16.13 -18.73 3.84
N GLY A 190 16.15 -17.46 4.23
CA GLY A 190 14.99 -16.59 4.30
C GLY A 190 14.26 -16.45 2.97
N PHE A 191 14.99 -16.47 1.85
CA PHE A 191 14.37 -16.44 0.52
C PHE A 191 13.58 -17.72 0.23
N SER A 192 14.12 -18.89 0.56
CA SER A 192 13.41 -20.16 0.44
C SER A 192 12.15 -20.19 1.33
N VAL A 193 12.23 -19.69 2.55
CA VAL A 193 11.08 -19.56 3.46
C VAL A 193 10.02 -18.64 2.86
N PHE A 194 10.42 -17.50 2.32
CA PHE A 194 9.51 -16.57 1.64
C PHE A 194 8.78 -17.24 0.47
N ILE A 195 9.51 -17.89 -0.44
CA ILE A 195 8.91 -18.59 -1.60
C ILE A 195 7.91 -19.66 -1.16
N ARG A 196 8.24 -20.42 -0.12
CA ARG A 196 7.35 -21.47 0.44
C ARG A 196 6.13 -20.87 1.13
N ALA A 197 6.19 -19.64 1.61
CA ALA A 197 5.08 -18.94 2.25
C ALA A 197 4.07 -18.35 1.23
N ILE A 198 4.48 -18.07 -0.02
CA ILE A 198 3.61 -17.48 -1.04
C ILE A 198 2.28 -18.22 -1.22
N PRO A 199 2.24 -19.56 -1.41
CA PRO A 199 0.97 -20.30 -1.63
C PRO A 199 0.01 -20.25 -0.43
N TYR A 200 0.51 -19.92 0.76
CA TYR A 200 -0.28 -19.75 1.98
C TYR A 200 -0.73 -18.31 2.21
N ASN A 201 -0.33 -17.35 1.38
CA ASN A 201 -0.74 -15.94 1.56
C ASN A 201 -2.18 -15.73 1.07
N TYR A 202 -3.13 -16.23 1.90
CA TYR A 202 -4.53 -16.27 1.49
C TYR A 202 -5.13 -14.88 1.31
N TYR A 203 -4.77 -13.87 2.12
CA TYR A 203 -5.34 -12.54 1.94
C TYR A 203 -4.95 -11.94 0.59
N ALA A 204 -3.69 -12.00 0.20
CA ALA A 204 -3.24 -11.49 -1.09
C ALA A 204 -3.88 -12.25 -2.27
N LEU A 205 -3.87 -13.59 -2.21
CA LEU A 205 -4.44 -14.42 -3.26
C LEU A 205 -5.97 -14.23 -3.39
N LEU A 206 -6.68 -14.16 -2.27
CA LEU A 206 -8.14 -13.96 -2.27
C LEU A 206 -8.53 -12.52 -2.63
N THR A 207 -7.68 -11.52 -2.35
CA THR A 207 -7.88 -10.14 -2.82
C THR A 207 -7.87 -10.07 -4.34
N ILE A 208 -6.94 -10.78 -5.00
CA ILE A 208 -6.90 -10.87 -6.47
C ILE A 208 -8.17 -11.53 -7.01
N VAL A 209 -8.59 -12.65 -6.42
CA VAL A 209 -9.83 -13.33 -6.79
C VAL A 209 -11.03 -12.41 -6.58
N ALA A 210 -11.09 -11.69 -5.47
CA ALA A 210 -12.16 -10.74 -5.15
C ALA A 210 -12.22 -9.62 -6.18
N MET A 211 -11.10 -8.96 -6.50
CA MET A 211 -11.06 -7.89 -7.51
C MET A 211 -11.56 -8.35 -8.87
N VAL A 212 -11.04 -9.47 -9.36
CA VAL A 212 -11.45 -10.00 -10.67
C VAL A 212 -12.95 -10.37 -10.65
N THR A 213 -13.41 -11.02 -9.57
CA THR A 213 -14.82 -11.41 -9.43
C THR A 213 -15.74 -10.19 -9.38
N LEU A 214 -15.41 -9.17 -8.59
CA LEU A 214 -16.16 -7.90 -8.52
C LEU A 214 -16.32 -7.26 -9.89
N VAL A 215 -15.22 -7.14 -10.63
CA VAL A 215 -15.17 -6.48 -11.93
C VAL A 215 -15.97 -7.27 -12.98
N VAL A 216 -15.73 -8.59 -13.06
CA VAL A 216 -16.40 -9.45 -14.07
C VAL A 216 -17.91 -9.57 -13.80
N MET A 217 -18.28 -9.70 -12.53
CA MET A 217 -19.69 -9.81 -12.13
C MET A 217 -20.42 -8.46 -12.07
N LYS A 218 -19.71 -7.33 -12.22
CA LYS A 218 -20.25 -5.95 -12.08
C LYS A 218 -20.89 -5.72 -10.69
N VAL A 219 -20.28 -6.19 -9.63
CA VAL A 219 -20.83 -6.10 -8.27
C VAL A 219 -20.11 -5.02 -7.49
N ASP A 220 -20.84 -3.97 -7.12
CA ASP A 220 -20.38 -2.95 -6.20
C ASP A 220 -21.36 -2.82 -5.02
N PHE A 221 -20.84 -2.77 -3.80
CA PHE A 221 -21.63 -2.69 -2.58
C PHE A 221 -21.07 -1.67 -1.59
N GLY A 222 -21.85 -1.38 -0.55
CA GLY A 222 -21.47 -0.39 0.44
C GLY A 222 -21.26 1.02 -0.15
N PRO A 223 -20.35 1.83 0.41
CA PRO A 223 -20.09 3.18 -0.07
C PRO A 223 -19.58 3.22 -1.53
N MET A 224 -18.84 2.21 -1.98
CA MET A 224 -18.33 2.14 -3.36
C MET A 224 -19.46 2.17 -4.40
N ARG A 225 -20.58 1.47 -4.15
CA ARG A 225 -21.74 1.49 -5.06
C ARG A 225 -22.21 2.92 -5.32
N LYS A 226 -22.26 3.77 -4.30
CA LYS A 226 -22.66 5.18 -4.46
C LYS A 226 -21.72 5.94 -5.39
N HIS A 227 -20.40 5.74 -5.24
CA HIS A 227 -19.40 6.38 -6.10
C HIS A 227 -19.50 5.91 -7.54
N GLU A 228 -19.67 4.62 -7.76
CA GLU A 228 -19.77 4.03 -9.08
C GLU A 228 -21.07 4.43 -9.79
N MET A 229 -22.22 4.41 -9.09
CA MET A 229 -23.49 4.88 -9.64
C MET A 229 -23.44 6.35 -10.03
N ASN A 230 -22.80 7.20 -9.21
CA ASN A 230 -22.66 8.61 -9.50
C ASN A 230 -21.75 8.86 -10.72
N ALA A 231 -20.67 8.08 -10.86
CA ALA A 231 -19.79 8.14 -12.03
C ALA A 231 -20.52 7.75 -13.32
N ILE A 232 -21.38 6.70 -13.28
CA ILE A 232 -22.11 6.21 -14.45
C ILE A 232 -23.25 7.16 -14.85
N LEU A 233 -24.11 7.53 -13.88
CA LEU A 233 -25.34 8.28 -14.15
C LEU A 233 -25.09 9.78 -14.33
N ASN A 234 -24.24 10.37 -13.50
CA ASN A 234 -24.02 11.80 -13.44
C ASN A 234 -22.68 12.25 -14.07
N ASN A 235 -21.86 11.30 -14.51
CA ASN A 235 -20.50 11.55 -14.98
C ASN A 235 -19.62 12.28 -13.93
N ASP A 236 -19.95 12.09 -12.63
CA ASP A 236 -19.20 12.64 -11.51
C ASP A 236 -18.31 11.56 -10.90
N LEU A 237 -17.03 11.61 -11.24
CA LEU A 237 -16.03 10.61 -10.82
C LEU A 237 -15.61 10.72 -9.35
N TYR A 238 -15.97 11.81 -8.67
CA TYR A 238 -15.50 12.13 -7.32
C TYR A 238 -16.55 11.94 -6.23
N THR A 239 -17.82 12.18 -6.55
CA THR A 239 -18.99 12.09 -5.64
C THR A 239 -19.01 13.14 -4.51
N THR A 240 -17.84 13.57 -4.00
CA THR A 240 -17.71 14.60 -2.96
C THR A 240 -17.16 15.89 -3.56
N SER A 241 -17.44 17.03 -2.91
CA SER A 241 -16.96 18.35 -3.35
C SER A 241 -15.46 18.54 -3.09
N ASP A 242 -14.89 17.77 -2.18
CA ASP A 242 -13.48 17.85 -1.82
C ASP A 242 -12.61 17.19 -2.91
N ARG A 243 -11.76 18.02 -3.55
CA ARG A 243 -10.89 17.62 -4.66
C ARG A 243 -9.45 18.07 -4.37
N PRO A 244 -8.71 17.36 -3.52
CA PRO A 244 -7.39 17.78 -3.07
C PRO A 244 -6.36 17.89 -4.20
N PHE A 245 -6.59 17.23 -5.34
CA PHE A 245 -5.70 17.21 -6.49
C PHE A 245 -6.19 18.07 -7.69
N ALA A 246 -7.20 18.92 -7.52
CA ALA A 246 -7.76 19.73 -8.62
C ALA A 246 -6.71 20.61 -9.32
N ASN A 247 -5.72 21.10 -8.59
CA ASN A 247 -4.64 21.93 -9.16
C ASN A 247 -3.63 21.13 -10.02
N ALA A 248 -3.57 19.80 -9.84
CA ALA A 248 -2.69 18.93 -10.63
C ALA A 248 -3.22 18.69 -12.06
N GLU A 249 -4.51 18.95 -12.31
CA GLU A 249 -5.17 18.78 -13.61
C GLU A 249 -5.07 20.00 -14.51
N SER A 250 -4.59 21.15 -14.02
CA SER A 250 -4.65 22.46 -14.72
C SER A 250 -3.59 22.67 -15.80
N ALA A 251 -2.66 21.75 -16.02
CA ALA A 251 -1.64 21.87 -17.06
C ALA A 251 -2.24 21.56 -18.45
N THR A 252 -2.20 22.53 -19.37
CA THR A 252 -2.56 22.28 -20.77
C THR A 252 -1.52 21.36 -21.43
N PRO A 253 -1.93 20.13 -21.83
CA PRO A 253 -1.00 19.16 -22.41
C PRO A 253 -0.50 19.63 -23.79
N SER A 254 0.75 19.29 -24.12
CA SER A 254 1.31 19.57 -25.44
C SER A 254 0.51 18.86 -26.52
N SER A 255 0.14 19.59 -27.58
CA SER A 255 -0.55 19.02 -28.76
C SER A 255 0.34 18.04 -29.56
N ARG A 256 1.64 17.98 -29.29
CA ARG A 256 2.62 17.08 -29.95
C ARG A 256 2.83 15.78 -29.21
N GLY A 257 2.15 15.60 -28.06
CA GLY A 257 2.26 14.40 -27.23
C GLY A 257 1.87 13.13 -27.98
N LYS A 258 2.61 12.05 -27.75
CA LYS A 258 2.37 10.71 -28.28
C LYS A 258 2.40 9.71 -27.13
N VAL A 259 1.86 8.52 -27.35
CA VAL A 259 1.89 7.40 -26.39
C VAL A 259 3.30 7.11 -25.86
N ILE A 260 4.31 7.22 -26.71
CA ILE A 260 5.72 7.01 -26.33
C ILE A 260 6.20 8.01 -25.26
N ASP A 261 5.59 9.18 -25.16
CA ASP A 261 5.95 10.21 -24.15
C ASP A 261 5.43 9.84 -22.74
N LEU A 262 4.60 8.82 -22.63
CA LEU A 262 4.23 8.16 -21.37
C LEU A 262 5.03 6.86 -21.19
N VAL A 263 5.00 5.98 -22.19
CA VAL A 263 5.53 4.61 -22.08
C VAL A 263 7.04 4.60 -21.89
N PHE A 264 7.79 5.41 -22.65
CA PHE A 264 9.26 5.41 -22.58
C PHE A 264 9.78 5.83 -21.19
N PRO A 265 9.37 6.94 -20.57
CA PRO A 265 9.79 7.29 -19.21
C PRO A 265 9.48 6.20 -18.18
N ILE A 266 8.32 5.54 -18.29
CA ILE A 266 7.92 4.46 -17.36
C ILE A 266 8.81 3.23 -17.54
N VAL A 267 9.06 2.80 -18.77
CA VAL A 267 9.94 1.66 -19.05
C VAL A 267 11.37 1.95 -18.54
N VAL A 268 11.87 3.15 -18.79
CA VAL A 268 13.20 3.56 -18.27
C VAL A 268 13.19 3.57 -16.75
N LEU A 269 12.12 4.05 -16.11
CA LEU A 269 12.00 4.07 -14.66
C LEU A 269 12.04 2.65 -14.09
N ILE A 270 11.24 1.72 -14.63
CA ILE A 270 11.23 0.30 -14.19
C ILE A 270 12.63 -0.30 -14.31
N ILE A 271 13.25 -0.20 -15.47
CA ILE A 271 14.59 -0.78 -15.73
C ILE A 271 15.63 -0.14 -14.79
N SER A 272 15.62 1.18 -14.63
CA SER A 272 16.58 1.89 -13.80
C SER A 272 16.40 1.58 -12.30
N CYS A 273 15.17 1.42 -11.82
CA CYS A 273 14.90 1.04 -10.43
C CYS A 273 15.36 -0.40 -10.16
N VAL A 274 15.10 -1.35 -11.06
CA VAL A 274 15.61 -2.72 -10.95
C VAL A 274 17.15 -2.73 -10.91
N ILE A 275 17.80 -1.98 -11.82
CA ILE A 275 19.26 -1.85 -11.81
C ILE A 275 19.74 -1.20 -10.51
N GLY A 276 19.07 -0.18 -10.01
CA GLY A 276 19.39 0.48 -8.73
C GLY A 276 19.30 -0.49 -7.56
N MET A 277 18.27 -1.33 -7.50
CA MET A 277 18.09 -2.34 -6.44
C MET A 277 19.21 -3.39 -6.48
N ILE A 278 19.47 -4.02 -7.62
CA ILE A 278 20.55 -5.03 -7.73
C ILE A 278 21.95 -4.41 -7.53
N TYR A 279 22.12 -3.12 -7.86
CA TYR A 279 23.36 -2.38 -7.59
C TYR A 279 23.60 -2.25 -6.09
N THR A 280 22.58 -1.85 -5.33
CA THR A 280 22.70 -1.72 -3.87
C THR A 280 22.91 -3.06 -3.17
N GLY A 281 22.42 -4.17 -3.75
CA GLY A 281 22.65 -5.54 -3.27
C GLY A 281 23.96 -6.18 -3.73
N GLY A 282 24.85 -5.42 -4.42
CA GLY A 282 26.20 -5.88 -4.73
C GLY A 282 26.33 -6.77 -5.98
N PHE A 283 25.32 -6.82 -6.87
CA PHE A 283 25.35 -7.62 -8.10
C PHE A 283 26.60 -7.36 -8.95
N PHE A 284 26.94 -6.08 -9.14
CA PHE A 284 28.11 -5.67 -9.91
C PHE A 284 29.46 -5.94 -9.19
N SER A 285 29.40 -6.33 -7.91
CA SER A 285 30.57 -6.75 -7.12
C SER A 285 30.70 -8.27 -7.04
N GLY A 286 29.87 -9.03 -7.78
CA GLY A 286 29.97 -10.48 -7.91
C GLY A 286 28.93 -11.29 -7.12
N THR A 287 27.98 -10.62 -6.45
CA THR A 287 26.84 -11.29 -5.82
C THR A 287 25.88 -11.80 -6.90
N ASP A 288 25.33 -13.00 -6.74
CA ASP A 288 24.34 -13.53 -7.70
C ASP A 288 23.06 -12.68 -7.70
N PHE A 289 22.26 -12.78 -8.76
CA PHE A 289 21.09 -11.92 -8.97
C PHE A 289 20.05 -12.04 -7.84
N ILE A 290 19.78 -13.26 -7.36
CA ILE A 290 18.76 -13.51 -6.33
C ILE A 290 19.21 -12.91 -5.01
N THR A 291 20.44 -13.20 -4.59
CA THR A 291 21.02 -12.67 -3.35
C THR A 291 21.16 -11.15 -3.41
N ALA A 292 21.64 -10.60 -4.52
CA ALA A 292 21.73 -9.15 -4.71
C ALA A 292 20.37 -8.47 -4.59
N PHE A 293 19.31 -9.11 -5.07
CA PHE A 293 17.95 -8.58 -4.95
C PHE A 293 17.42 -8.72 -3.50
N SER A 294 17.68 -9.83 -2.84
CA SER A 294 17.26 -10.09 -1.45
C SER A 294 17.93 -9.18 -0.43
N GLU A 295 19.18 -8.79 -0.67
CA GLU A 295 19.98 -7.96 0.23
C GLU A 295 20.03 -6.49 -0.19
N CYS A 296 19.19 -6.08 -1.15
CA CYS A 296 19.21 -4.71 -1.64
C CYS A 296 18.67 -3.70 -0.61
N ASP A 297 19.26 -2.50 -0.60
CA ASP A 297 18.65 -1.32 0.00
C ASP A 297 17.62 -0.76 -0.99
N ALA A 298 16.36 -1.17 -0.82
CA ALA A 298 15.26 -0.80 -1.73
C ALA A 298 15.09 0.71 -1.82
N SER A 299 15.11 1.44 -0.69
CA SER A 299 14.95 2.89 -0.65
C SER A 299 16.02 3.61 -1.47
N LYS A 300 17.28 3.24 -1.26
CA LYS A 300 18.42 3.78 -2.00
C LYS A 300 18.40 3.37 -3.48
N GLY A 301 18.06 2.11 -3.76
CA GLY A 301 17.95 1.59 -5.12
C GLY A 301 16.88 2.31 -5.94
N LEU A 302 15.71 2.53 -5.36
CA LEU A 302 14.60 3.26 -5.97
C LEU A 302 14.93 4.74 -6.17
N MET A 303 15.56 5.39 -5.18
CA MET A 303 16.00 6.78 -5.28
C MET A 303 17.00 6.97 -6.44
N LEU A 304 18.04 6.14 -6.51
CA LEU A 304 19.06 6.21 -7.58
C LEU A 304 18.47 5.90 -8.94
N GLY A 305 17.66 4.83 -9.03
CA GLY A 305 17.02 4.41 -10.28
C GLY A 305 16.06 5.47 -10.82
N SER A 306 15.23 6.04 -9.97
CA SER A 306 14.30 7.10 -10.38
C SER A 306 15.03 8.39 -10.79
N PHE A 307 16.11 8.76 -10.09
CA PHE A 307 16.93 9.92 -10.47
C PHE A 307 17.54 9.73 -11.86
N PHE A 308 18.11 8.56 -12.16
CA PHE A 308 18.64 8.26 -13.48
C PHE A 308 17.52 8.29 -14.55
N ALA A 309 16.37 7.71 -14.25
CA ALA A 309 15.20 7.72 -15.13
C ALA A 309 14.69 9.14 -15.41
N LEU A 310 14.70 10.01 -14.40
CA LEU A 310 14.36 11.43 -14.55
C LEU A 310 15.29 12.11 -15.54
N LEU A 311 16.62 11.94 -15.40
CA LEU A 311 17.61 12.54 -16.31
C LEU A 311 17.42 12.06 -17.75
N VAL A 312 17.26 10.75 -17.95
CA VAL A 312 17.00 10.15 -19.27
C VAL A 312 15.70 10.69 -19.86
N SER A 313 14.64 10.80 -19.06
CA SER A 313 13.34 11.35 -19.49
C SER A 313 13.43 12.82 -19.87
N MET A 314 14.19 13.64 -19.13
CA MET A 314 14.43 15.03 -19.48
C MET A 314 15.12 15.17 -20.84
N VAL A 315 16.19 14.40 -21.06
CA VAL A 315 16.90 14.37 -22.36
C VAL A 315 15.96 13.91 -23.46
N PHE A 316 15.18 12.86 -23.23
CA PHE A 316 14.22 12.36 -24.20
C PHE A 316 13.18 13.41 -24.62
N PHE A 317 12.57 14.13 -23.67
CA PHE A 317 11.58 15.16 -23.96
C PHE A 317 12.19 16.36 -24.72
N LEU A 318 13.43 16.74 -24.40
CA LEU A 318 14.17 17.78 -25.15
C LEU A 318 14.47 17.33 -26.58
N CYS A 319 14.99 16.13 -26.80
CA CYS A 319 15.27 15.57 -28.12
C CYS A 319 14.01 15.47 -28.98
N ARG A 320 12.89 15.09 -28.36
CA ARG A 320 11.58 15.03 -29.03
C ARG A 320 10.96 16.41 -29.28
N LYS A 321 11.50 17.45 -28.67
CA LYS A 321 10.99 18.83 -28.76
C LYS A 321 9.52 18.96 -28.32
N VAL A 322 9.06 18.11 -27.39
CA VAL A 322 7.72 18.15 -26.80
C VAL A 322 7.65 19.10 -25.62
N MET A 323 8.79 19.38 -24.98
CA MET A 323 8.96 20.34 -23.90
C MET A 323 10.22 21.17 -24.11
N LYS A 324 10.21 22.42 -23.61
CA LYS A 324 11.39 23.29 -23.54
C LYS A 324 12.13 23.08 -22.22
N PHE A 325 13.40 23.45 -22.17
CA PHE A 325 14.23 23.31 -20.96
C PHE A 325 13.58 24.00 -19.73
N LYS A 326 13.07 25.23 -19.90
CA LYS A 326 12.38 25.95 -18.83
C LYS A 326 11.15 25.19 -18.31
N GLU A 327 10.33 24.63 -19.22
CA GLU A 327 9.12 23.88 -18.86
C GLU A 327 9.43 22.61 -18.07
N LEU A 328 10.58 21.95 -18.35
CA LEU A 328 11.05 20.78 -17.58
C LEU A 328 11.36 21.19 -16.13
N PHE A 329 12.08 22.30 -15.93
CA PHE A 329 12.42 22.74 -14.58
C PHE A 329 11.24 23.35 -13.81
N GLU A 330 10.23 23.87 -14.49
CA GLU A 330 8.94 24.23 -13.87
C GLU A 330 8.21 23.01 -13.29
N CYS A 331 8.40 21.80 -13.85
CA CYS A 331 7.84 20.57 -13.30
C CYS A 331 8.48 20.18 -11.95
N VAL A 332 9.67 20.66 -11.61
CA VAL A 332 10.32 20.30 -10.34
C VAL A 332 9.50 20.80 -9.13
N PRO A 333 9.23 22.11 -8.99
CA PRO A 333 8.39 22.58 -7.87
C PRO A 333 6.94 22.10 -7.98
N GLU A 334 6.40 21.89 -9.18
CA GLU A 334 5.03 21.40 -9.36
C GLU A 334 4.91 19.92 -8.91
N GLY A 335 5.86 19.08 -9.31
CA GLY A 335 5.92 17.67 -8.89
C GLY A 335 6.12 17.53 -7.38
N PHE A 336 7.00 18.35 -6.79
CA PHE A 336 7.16 18.40 -5.34
C PHE A 336 5.85 18.76 -4.62
N LYS A 337 5.19 19.86 -5.06
CA LYS A 337 3.91 20.28 -4.48
C LYS A 337 2.83 19.22 -4.58
N ALA A 338 2.81 18.45 -5.68
CA ALA A 338 1.85 17.35 -5.85
C ALA A 338 2.03 16.23 -4.82
N MET A 339 3.25 16.03 -4.32
CA MET A 339 3.56 14.98 -3.33
C MET A 339 3.53 15.46 -1.88
N VAL A 340 3.40 16.78 -1.63
CA VAL A 340 3.35 17.34 -0.26
C VAL A 340 2.32 16.65 0.65
N PRO A 341 1.07 16.38 0.22
CA PRO A 341 0.12 15.68 1.06
C PRO A 341 0.63 14.32 1.54
N ALA A 342 1.17 13.52 0.62
CA ALA A 342 1.73 12.21 0.93
C ALA A 342 2.95 12.30 1.85
N ILE A 343 3.88 13.22 1.58
CA ILE A 343 5.08 13.46 2.40
C ILE A 343 4.69 13.81 3.84
N LEU A 344 3.71 14.69 4.04
CA LEU A 344 3.24 15.10 5.37
C LEU A 344 2.61 13.93 6.13
N ILE A 345 1.73 13.15 5.46
CA ILE A 345 1.07 12.03 6.13
C ILE A 345 2.11 10.95 6.50
N LEU A 346 3.03 10.62 5.59
CA LEU A 346 4.12 9.68 5.87
C LEU A 346 4.98 10.14 7.05
N THR A 347 5.40 11.41 7.06
CA THR A 347 6.19 11.97 8.17
C THR A 347 5.47 11.80 9.50
N PHE A 348 4.18 12.15 9.56
CA PHE A 348 3.39 12.00 10.78
C PHE A 348 3.14 10.54 11.15
N ALA A 349 2.88 9.67 10.18
CA ALA A 349 2.68 8.23 10.42
C ALA A 349 3.94 7.58 10.99
N TRP A 350 5.11 7.88 10.41
CA TRP A 350 6.40 7.39 10.94
C TRP A 350 6.72 7.96 12.33
N SER A 351 6.38 9.25 12.57
CA SER A 351 6.54 9.85 13.91
C SER A 351 5.62 9.17 14.92
N LEU A 352 4.36 8.89 14.56
CA LEU A 352 3.44 8.14 15.42
C LEU A 352 3.94 6.72 15.69
N LYS A 353 4.50 6.07 14.67
CA LYS A 353 5.15 4.76 14.81
C LYS A 353 6.32 4.83 15.80
N ALA A 354 7.19 5.85 15.70
CA ALA A 354 8.30 6.04 16.65
C ALA A 354 7.80 6.19 18.09
N MET A 355 6.73 6.95 18.31
CA MET A 355 6.07 7.07 19.62
C MET A 355 5.51 5.72 20.11
N THR A 356 4.93 4.94 19.22
CA THR A 356 4.35 3.61 19.54
C THR A 356 5.45 2.60 19.88
N ASP A 357 6.53 2.59 19.10
CA ASP A 357 7.67 1.70 19.32
C ASP A 357 8.37 1.99 20.66
N SER A 358 8.56 3.28 21.00
CA SER A 358 9.21 3.68 22.26
C SER A 358 8.40 3.33 23.51
N LEU A 359 7.10 3.09 23.38
CA LEU A 359 6.22 2.59 24.44
C LEU A 359 6.23 1.06 24.56
N GLY A 360 7.03 0.32 23.78
CA GLY A 360 7.11 -1.14 23.86
C GLY A 360 5.92 -1.86 23.26
N ALA A 361 5.33 -1.32 22.19
CA ALA A 361 4.21 -1.98 21.50
C ALA A 361 4.61 -3.36 20.94
N ARG A 362 5.87 -3.50 20.52
CA ARG A 362 6.44 -4.76 20.01
C ARG A 362 6.48 -5.83 21.11
N GLU A 363 7.00 -5.45 22.27
CA GLU A 363 7.15 -6.32 23.42
C GLU A 363 5.78 -6.79 23.92
N PHE A 364 4.81 -5.89 24.01
CA PHE A 364 3.44 -6.21 24.39
C PHE A 364 2.81 -7.23 23.43
N VAL A 365 2.90 -6.99 22.11
CA VAL A 365 2.34 -7.93 21.10
C VAL A 365 3.08 -9.27 21.13
N ALA A 366 4.41 -9.25 21.30
CA ALA A 366 5.20 -10.47 21.46
C ALA A 366 4.76 -11.29 22.68
N GLY A 367 4.48 -10.61 23.81
CA GLY A 367 3.94 -11.22 25.02
C GLY A 367 2.60 -11.94 24.77
N VAL A 368 1.68 -11.29 24.04
CA VAL A 368 0.38 -11.88 23.67
C VAL A 368 0.56 -13.16 22.84
N VAL A 369 1.43 -13.15 21.82
CA VAL A 369 1.66 -14.32 20.96
C VAL A 369 2.29 -15.48 21.74
N LYS A 370 3.34 -15.20 22.55
CA LYS A 370 4.04 -16.21 23.34
C LYS A 370 3.17 -16.83 24.44
N GLY A 371 2.20 -16.09 24.96
CA GLY A 371 1.27 -16.55 26.00
C GLY A 371 0.18 -17.53 25.53
N THR A 372 0.13 -17.87 24.22
CA THR A 372 -0.93 -18.71 23.66
C THR A 372 -0.73 -20.18 24.05
N PRO A 373 -1.74 -20.87 24.64
CA PRO A 373 -1.64 -22.28 25.06
C PRO A 373 -1.41 -23.26 23.90
N GLU A 374 -0.68 -24.37 24.15
CA GLU A 374 -0.41 -25.42 23.15
C GLU A 374 -1.68 -26.02 22.53
N SER A 375 -2.79 -26.10 23.30
CA SER A 375 -4.10 -26.57 22.81
C SER A 375 -4.65 -25.74 21.65
N LEU A 376 -4.20 -24.51 21.48
CA LEU A 376 -4.63 -23.61 20.40
C LEU A 376 -3.67 -23.58 19.21
N MET A 377 -2.65 -24.46 19.18
CA MET A 377 -1.59 -24.44 18.15
C MET A 377 -2.12 -24.51 16.70
N SER A 378 -3.19 -25.29 16.46
CA SER A 378 -3.83 -25.36 15.13
C SER A 378 -4.57 -24.07 14.73
N PHE A 379 -4.92 -23.24 15.71
CA PHE A 379 -5.53 -21.91 15.47
C PHE A 379 -4.49 -20.79 15.35
N MET A 380 -3.22 -21.08 15.66
CA MET A 380 -2.17 -20.06 15.66
C MET A 380 -2.05 -19.26 14.36
N PRO A 381 -2.15 -19.85 13.15
CA PRO A 381 -2.11 -19.06 11.92
C PRO A 381 -3.21 -18.00 11.85
N MET A 382 -4.45 -18.33 12.29
CA MET A 382 -5.53 -17.36 12.36
C MET A 382 -5.26 -16.29 13.42
N ILE A 383 -4.76 -16.68 14.60
CA ILE A 383 -4.44 -15.74 15.68
C ILE A 383 -3.35 -14.76 15.21
N ILE A 384 -2.29 -15.26 14.60
CA ILE A 384 -1.20 -14.43 14.05
C ILE A 384 -1.72 -13.52 12.95
N PHE A 385 -2.58 -14.01 12.06
CA PHE A 385 -3.22 -13.20 11.03
C PHE A 385 -4.00 -12.03 11.66
N ILE A 386 -4.83 -12.28 12.67
CA ILE A 386 -5.62 -11.25 13.35
C ILE A 386 -4.71 -10.26 14.09
N VAL A 387 -3.72 -10.75 14.83
CA VAL A 387 -2.74 -9.89 15.54
C VAL A 387 -1.99 -9.00 14.55
N ALA A 388 -1.52 -9.56 13.43
CA ALA A 388 -0.85 -8.81 12.38
C ALA A 388 -1.79 -7.78 11.73
N CYS A 389 -3.07 -8.13 11.48
CA CYS A 389 -4.08 -7.18 10.99
C CYS A 389 -4.25 -5.99 11.95
N LEU A 390 -4.43 -6.27 13.23
CA LEU A 390 -4.65 -5.22 14.24
C LEU A 390 -3.42 -4.34 14.41
N LEU A 391 -2.23 -4.94 14.41
CA LEU A 391 -0.98 -4.19 14.55
C LEU A 391 -0.72 -3.33 13.31
N ALA A 392 -0.85 -3.86 12.10
CA ALA A 392 -0.67 -3.11 10.87
C ALA A 392 -1.72 -2.01 10.71
N PHE A 393 -2.98 -2.29 11.07
CA PHE A 393 -4.04 -1.29 11.10
C PHE A 393 -3.70 -0.13 12.05
N ALA A 394 -3.19 -0.44 13.24
CA ALA A 394 -2.84 0.53 14.27
C ALA A 394 -1.57 1.33 13.95
N THR A 395 -0.61 0.73 13.26
CA THR A 395 0.69 1.36 12.93
C THR A 395 0.71 2.00 11.53
N GLY A 396 -0.26 1.64 10.67
CA GLY A 396 -0.32 2.11 9.28
C GLY A 396 0.83 1.58 8.41
N THR A 397 1.45 0.45 8.79
CA THR A 397 2.56 -0.09 8.01
C THR A 397 2.68 -1.61 8.13
N SER A 398 2.69 -2.27 6.99
CA SER A 398 2.98 -3.70 6.89
C SER A 398 4.42 -4.01 7.28
N TRP A 399 5.37 -3.18 6.85
CA TRP A 399 6.81 -3.39 7.04
C TRP A 399 7.20 -3.50 8.51
N ALA A 400 6.70 -2.59 9.34
CA ALA A 400 6.94 -2.66 10.78
C ALA A 400 6.31 -3.90 11.39
N THR A 401 5.10 -4.26 10.95
CA THR A 401 4.34 -5.37 11.49
C THR A 401 5.04 -6.71 11.27
N PHE A 402 5.45 -7.02 10.03
CA PHE A 402 6.15 -8.29 9.82
C PHE A 402 7.59 -8.26 10.33
N GLY A 403 8.25 -7.10 10.35
CA GLY A 403 9.56 -6.96 10.99
C GLY A 403 9.55 -7.28 12.48
N ILE A 404 8.42 -7.05 13.16
CA ILE A 404 8.20 -7.42 14.57
C ILE A 404 7.82 -8.89 14.70
N LEU A 405 6.81 -9.32 13.95
CA LEU A 405 6.16 -10.61 14.19
C LEU A 405 6.90 -11.79 13.56
N ILE A 406 7.58 -11.64 12.41
CA ILE A 406 8.28 -12.76 11.77
C ILE A 406 9.38 -13.36 12.68
N PRO A 407 10.28 -12.59 13.31
CA PRO A 407 11.25 -13.17 14.25
C PRO A 407 10.60 -13.93 15.41
N ILE A 408 9.48 -13.42 15.93
CA ILE A 408 8.73 -14.08 17.00
C ILE A 408 8.13 -15.40 16.52
N VAL A 409 7.54 -15.41 15.32
CA VAL A 409 6.96 -16.60 14.70
C VAL A 409 8.03 -17.65 14.41
N VAL A 410 9.19 -17.25 13.89
CA VAL A 410 10.33 -18.15 13.63
C VAL A 410 10.76 -18.83 14.91
N GLU A 411 10.98 -18.07 16.00
CA GLU A 411 11.38 -18.65 17.28
C GLU A 411 10.29 -19.54 17.90
N ALA A 412 9.01 -19.14 17.81
CA ALA A 412 7.91 -19.91 18.35
C ALA A 412 7.70 -21.28 17.65
N PHE A 413 8.01 -21.36 16.36
CA PHE A 413 7.78 -22.54 15.54
C PHE A 413 9.05 -23.22 15.00
N LYS A 414 10.22 -22.92 15.53
CA LYS A 414 11.51 -23.46 15.06
C LYS A 414 11.58 -24.99 14.97
N ASN A 415 10.79 -25.70 15.77
CA ASN A 415 10.71 -27.15 15.76
C ASN A 415 9.63 -27.71 14.82
N ASN A 416 8.89 -26.86 14.10
CA ASN A 416 7.79 -27.26 13.21
C ASN A 416 7.79 -26.42 11.93
N SER A 417 8.65 -26.77 10.98
CA SER A 417 8.87 -26.01 9.73
C SER A 417 7.57 -25.76 8.94
N THR A 418 6.65 -26.72 8.87
CA THR A 418 5.37 -26.52 8.16
C THR A 418 4.52 -25.45 8.83
N MET A 419 4.35 -25.52 10.15
CA MET A 419 3.57 -24.54 10.89
C MET A 419 4.24 -23.16 10.87
N MET A 420 5.57 -23.12 10.93
CA MET A 420 6.35 -21.87 10.81
C MET A 420 6.06 -21.16 9.49
N ILE A 421 6.07 -21.87 8.35
CA ILE A 421 5.78 -21.30 7.04
C ILE A 421 4.34 -20.77 6.97
N ILE A 422 3.36 -21.54 7.46
CA ILE A 422 1.96 -21.10 7.50
C ILE A 422 1.82 -19.85 8.38
N ALA A 423 2.48 -19.83 9.52
CA ALA A 423 2.44 -18.71 10.47
C ALA A 423 3.15 -17.45 9.94
N ILE A 424 4.30 -17.60 9.27
CA ILE A 424 4.97 -16.49 8.57
C ILE A 424 4.05 -15.93 7.49
N SER A 425 3.44 -16.80 6.69
CA SER A 425 2.49 -16.36 5.66
C SER A 425 1.27 -15.66 6.27
N ALA A 426 0.75 -16.15 7.39
CA ALA A 426 -0.35 -15.51 8.11
C ALA A 426 0.04 -14.13 8.65
N CYS A 427 1.27 -13.98 9.14
CA CYS A 427 1.83 -12.70 9.55
C CYS A 427 1.89 -11.71 8.37
N MET A 428 2.47 -12.14 7.24
CA MET A 428 2.58 -11.34 6.02
C MET A 428 1.19 -10.92 5.50
N ALA A 429 0.27 -11.86 5.40
CA ALA A 429 -1.10 -11.64 4.95
C ALA A 429 -1.88 -10.69 5.88
N GLY A 430 -1.72 -10.88 7.19
CA GLY A 430 -2.35 -10.02 8.19
C GLY A 430 -1.79 -8.60 8.15
N ALA A 431 -0.47 -8.46 8.00
CA ALA A 431 0.15 -7.16 7.86
C ALA A 431 -0.39 -6.39 6.64
N VAL A 432 -0.46 -7.03 5.46
CA VAL A 432 -1.06 -6.44 4.26
C VAL A 432 -2.54 -6.11 4.45
N CYS A 433 -3.30 -7.00 5.10
CA CYS A 433 -4.72 -6.77 5.36
C CYS A 433 -4.96 -5.56 6.27
N GLY A 434 -4.21 -5.46 7.37
CA GLY A 434 -4.34 -4.34 8.32
C GLY A 434 -3.94 -3.02 7.69
N ASP A 435 -2.86 -3.01 6.94
CA ASP A 435 -2.37 -1.87 6.16
C ASP A 435 -3.43 -1.41 5.13
N HIS A 436 -3.92 -2.31 4.32
CA HIS A 436 -4.97 -2.09 3.32
C HIS A 436 -6.31 -1.57 3.92
N CYS A 437 -6.54 -1.78 5.21
CA CYS A 437 -7.70 -1.23 5.94
C CYS A 437 -7.41 0.11 6.60
N SER A 438 -6.15 0.50 6.78
CA SER A 438 -5.76 1.60 7.63
C SER A 438 -5.82 2.95 6.90
N PRO A 439 -6.47 3.98 7.50
CA PRO A 439 -6.46 5.34 6.93
C PRO A 439 -5.11 6.06 7.09
N ILE A 440 -4.19 5.47 7.84
CA ILE A 440 -2.84 6.02 8.04
C ILE A 440 -1.78 5.21 7.30
N SER A 441 -2.22 4.27 6.47
CA SER A 441 -1.34 3.43 5.65
C SER A 441 -0.66 4.27 4.56
N ASP A 442 0.63 4.05 4.41
CA ASP A 442 1.43 4.68 3.37
C ASP A 442 1.01 4.24 1.96
N THR A 443 0.68 2.95 1.75
CA THR A 443 0.19 2.46 0.45
C THR A 443 -1.19 3.00 0.11
N THR A 444 -2.12 3.05 1.06
CA THR A 444 -3.46 3.62 0.88
C THR A 444 -3.39 5.12 0.55
N ILE A 445 -2.45 5.85 1.17
CA ILE A 445 -2.17 7.26 0.86
C ILE A 445 -1.66 7.40 -0.58
N MET A 446 -0.69 6.55 -0.98
CA MET A 446 -0.13 6.56 -2.33
C MET A 446 -1.15 6.18 -3.39
N ALA A 447 -2.01 5.19 -3.14
CA ALA A 447 -3.07 4.79 -4.05
C ALA A 447 -4.08 5.93 -4.27
N SER A 448 -4.46 6.64 -3.19
CA SER A 448 -5.33 7.81 -3.30
C SER A 448 -4.68 8.95 -4.09
N ALA A 449 -3.37 9.20 -3.89
CA ALA A 449 -2.61 10.18 -4.65
C ALA A 449 -2.46 9.80 -6.12
N GLY A 450 -2.14 8.54 -6.42
CA GLY A 450 -2.04 8.01 -7.78
C GLY A 450 -3.36 8.11 -8.55
N ALA A 451 -4.47 7.75 -7.91
CA ALA A 451 -5.82 7.90 -8.48
C ALA A 451 -6.32 9.35 -8.47
N GLN A 452 -5.66 10.25 -7.76
CA GLN A 452 -6.15 11.61 -7.45
C GLN A 452 -7.56 11.58 -6.83
N CYS A 453 -7.75 10.68 -5.89
CA CYS A 453 -8.97 10.50 -5.11
C CYS A 453 -8.83 11.18 -3.74
N ASN A 454 -9.93 11.68 -3.18
CA ASN A 454 -9.93 12.05 -1.77
C ASN A 454 -9.59 10.82 -0.93
N HIS A 455 -8.60 10.95 -0.03
CA HIS A 455 -8.05 9.83 0.74
C HIS A 455 -9.11 9.12 1.60
N ILE A 456 -9.96 9.88 2.31
CA ILE A 456 -11.01 9.30 3.15
C ILE A 456 -12.10 8.62 2.31
N ASN A 457 -12.39 9.13 1.11
CA ASN A 457 -13.30 8.46 0.19
C ASN A 457 -12.72 7.11 -0.25
N HIS A 458 -11.43 7.07 -0.56
CA HIS A 458 -10.74 5.82 -0.88
C HIS A 458 -10.84 4.82 0.28
N VAL A 459 -10.40 5.20 1.49
CA VAL A 459 -10.46 4.33 2.67
C VAL A 459 -11.87 3.82 2.96
N SER A 460 -12.86 4.72 3.01
CA SER A 460 -14.23 4.36 3.36
C SER A 460 -14.91 3.45 2.34
N THR A 461 -14.52 3.56 1.07
CA THR A 461 -15.07 2.71 0.00
C THR A 461 -14.38 1.36 -0.10
N GLN A 462 -13.08 1.28 0.23
CA GLN A 462 -12.28 0.06 0.21
C GLN A 462 -12.55 -0.85 1.40
N LEU A 463 -12.73 -0.26 2.57
CA LEU A 463 -12.81 -0.97 3.86
C LEU A 463 -13.83 -2.14 3.85
N PRO A 464 -15.07 -2.00 3.34
CA PRO A 464 -16.01 -3.14 3.27
C PRO A 464 -15.48 -4.30 2.41
N TYR A 465 -14.77 -4.02 1.32
CA TYR A 465 -14.19 -5.06 0.46
C TYR A 465 -13.05 -5.80 1.17
N ALA A 466 -12.13 -5.04 1.77
CA ALA A 466 -11.01 -5.59 2.52
C ALA A 466 -11.46 -6.44 3.72
N ILE A 467 -12.47 -5.99 4.48
CA ILE A 467 -13.03 -6.74 5.62
C ILE A 467 -13.66 -8.07 5.16
N CYS A 468 -14.41 -8.08 4.05
CA CYS A 468 -14.97 -9.31 3.51
C CYS A 468 -13.88 -10.34 3.20
N VAL A 469 -12.82 -9.92 2.51
CA VAL A 469 -11.68 -10.81 2.19
C VAL A 469 -10.92 -11.21 3.45
N ALA A 470 -10.77 -10.30 4.43
CA ALA A 470 -10.12 -10.58 5.71
C ALA A 470 -10.83 -11.69 6.50
N ILE A 471 -12.16 -11.62 6.59
CA ILE A 471 -12.96 -12.65 7.29
C ILE A 471 -12.77 -14.02 6.62
N ILE A 472 -12.87 -14.09 5.29
CA ILE A 472 -12.67 -15.33 4.55
C ILE A 472 -11.23 -15.83 4.75
N SER A 473 -10.24 -14.96 4.69
CA SER A 473 -8.83 -15.31 4.91
C SER A 473 -8.58 -15.85 6.32
N GLY A 474 -9.19 -15.25 7.35
CA GLY A 474 -9.11 -15.74 8.72
C GLY A 474 -9.63 -17.16 8.86
N PHE A 475 -10.82 -17.46 8.30
CA PHE A 475 -11.33 -18.83 8.27
C PHE A 475 -10.45 -19.77 7.44
N THR A 476 -9.88 -19.28 6.34
CA THR A 476 -8.94 -20.06 5.52
C THR A 476 -7.69 -20.43 6.31
N TYR A 477 -7.17 -19.54 7.17
CA TYR A 477 -6.06 -19.85 8.09
C TYR A 477 -6.43 -20.86 9.17
N VAL A 478 -7.68 -20.90 9.65
CA VAL A 478 -8.13 -22.00 10.52
C VAL A 478 -8.00 -23.33 9.79
N ILE A 479 -8.54 -23.42 8.57
CA ILE A 479 -8.44 -24.66 7.77
C ILE A 479 -6.97 -25.03 7.53
N ALA A 480 -6.09 -24.06 7.24
CA ALA A 480 -4.67 -24.29 7.01
C ALA A 480 -3.94 -24.87 8.23
N GLY A 481 -4.27 -24.40 9.43
CA GLY A 481 -3.69 -24.90 10.68
C GLY A 481 -4.01 -26.37 10.95
N PHE A 482 -5.18 -26.84 10.51
CA PHE A 482 -5.57 -28.26 10.62
C PHE A 482 -5.08 -29.09 9.43
N ALA A 483 -5.25 -28.60 8.19
CA ALA A 483 -4.93 -29.33 6.97
C ALA A 483 -3.42 -29.44 6.71
N LYS A 484 -2.62 -28.50 7.20
CA LYS A 484 -1.15 -28.40 7.03
C LYS A 484 -0.68 -28.49 5.57
N ASN A 485 -1.52 -28.05 4.63
CA ASN A 485 -1.22 -27.94 3.21
C ASN A 485 -1.82 -26.63 2.67
N TRP A 486 -1.33 -26.14 1.52
CA TRP A 486 -1.75 -24.85 0.97
C TRP A 486 -3.00 -24.95 0.08
N TYR A 487 -3.21 -26.08 -0.63
CA TYR A 487 -4.20 -26.18 -1.70
C TYR A 487 -5.63 -26.35 -1.18
N VAL A 488 -5.86 -27.14 -0.13
CA VAL A 488 -7.22 -27.33 0.43
C VAL A 488 -7.78 -26.03 0.98
N PRO A 489 -7.07 -25.30 1.86
CA PRO A 489 -7.56 -24.01 2.34
C PRO A 489 -7.77 -23.00 1.21
N LEU A 490 -6.85 -22.95 0.24
CA LEU A 490 -6.94 -22.00 -0.89
C LEU A 490 -8.19 -22.27 -1.74
N ILE A 491 -8.47 -23.51 -2.08
CA ILE A 491 -9.69 -23.88 -2.84
C ILE A 491 -10.94 -23.48 -2.06
N CYS A 492 -10.99 -23.77 -0.76
CA CYS A 492 -12.10 -23.36 0.12
C CYS A 492 -12.25 -21.82 0.16
N GLY A 493 -11.14 -21.10 0.29
CA GLY A 493 -11.12 -19.64 0.30
C GLY A 493 -11.61 -19.03 -1.02
N ILE A 494 -11.14 -19.54 -2.16
CA ILE A 494 -11.59 -19.12 -3.50
C ILE A 494 -13.10 -19.37 -3.65
N ALA A 495 -13.57 -20.57 -3.31
CA ALA A 495 -15.00 -20.91 -3.39
C ALA A 495 -15.85 -20.01 -2.49
N ALA A 496 -15.40 -19.74 -1.27
CA ALA A 496 -16.07 -18.83 -0.34
C ALA A 496 -16.09 -17.38 -0.86
N THR A 497 -14.99 -16.90 -1.43
CA THR A 497 -14.90 -15.54 -2.00
C THR A 497 -15.86 -15.37 -3.17
N ILE A 498 -15.83 -16.27 -4.14
CA ILE A 498 -16.74 -16.23 -5.29
C ILE A 498 -18.20 -16.39 -4.81
N GLY A 499 -18.48 -17.35 -3.92
CA GLY A 499 -19.81 -17.58 -3.35
C GLY A 499 -20.36 -16.36 -2.64
N MET A 500 -19.55 -15.63 -1.87
CA MET A 500 -19.95 -14.38 -1.22
C MET A 500 -20.37 -13.32 -2.24
N PHE A 501 -19.61 -13.12 -3.32
CA PHE A 501 -19.97 -12.13 -4.35
C PHE A 501 -21.20 -12.53 -5.16
N VAL A 502 -21.41 -13.82 -5.40
CA VAL A 502 -22.65 -14.34 -6.00
C VAL A 502 -23.84 -14.01 -5.09
N LEU A 503 -23.73 -14.25 -3.78
CA LEU A 503 -24.76 -13.89 -2.81
C LEU A 503 -25.00 -12.37 -2.78
N LEU A 504 -23.95 -11.57 -2.70
CA LEU A 504 -24.07 -10.10 -2.71
C LEU A 504 -24.75 -9.59 -3.99
N LYS A 505 -24.46 -10.20 -5.14
CA LYS A 505 -25.14 -9.86 -6.40
C LYS A 505 -26.63 -10.15 -6.32
N THR A 506 -27.04 -11.32 -5.83
CA THR A 506 -28.44 -11.70 -5.71
C THR A 506 -29.23 -10.79 -4.76
N PHE A 507 -28.60 -10.36 -3.66
CA PHE A 507 -29.21 -9.39 -2.73
C PHE A 507 -29.21 -7.94 -3.27
N SER A 508 -28.24 -7.58 -4.09
CA SER A 508 -28.14 -6.23 -4.70
C SER A 508 -29.11 -6.06 -5.89
N SER A 509 -29.40 -7.11 -6.65
CA SER A 509 -30.30 -7.07 -7.81
C SER A 509 -31.80 -6.91 -7.46
N ASN A 510 -32.17 -7.09 -6.20
CA ASN A 510 -33.53 -6.87 -5.71
C ASN A 510 -33.89 -5.36 -5.53
N GLY A 511 -32.99 -4.46 -5.92
CA GLY A 511 -33.22 -3.01 -5.95
C GLY A 511 -32.90 -2.42 -7.32
N GLU A 512 -33.87 -2.22 -8.12
CA GLU A 512 -34.05 -1.75 -9.53
C GLU A 512 -33.06 -0.81 -10.27
N PRO A 513 -31.75 -0.68 -10.06
CA PRO A 513 -30.90 0.10 -10.97
C PRO A 513 -30.17 -0.72 -12.05
N ASP A 514 -30.14 -2.05 -11.95
CA ASP A 514 -29.34 -2.88 -12.88
C ASP A 514 -29.95 -2.95 -14.29
N ALA A 515 -31.29 -2.83 -14.41
CA ALA A 515 -31.97 -2.80 -15.70
C ALA A 515 -31.71 -1.51 -16.51
N GLU A 516 -31.53 -0.36 -15.86
CA GLU A 516 -31.12 0.90 -16.51
C GLU A 516 -29.64 0.89 -16.92
N LEU A 517 -28.79 0.18 -16.20
CA LEU A 517 -27.36 0.01 -16.50
C LEU A 517 -27.16 -0.90 -17.73
N GLU A 518 -27.88 -2.02 -17.80
CA GLU A 518 -27.81 -2.94 -18.95
C GLU A 518 -28.36 -2.31 -20.24
N SER A 519 -29.35 -1.44 -20.13
CA SER A 519 -29.91 -0.74 -21.31
C SER A 519 -28.98 0.35 -21.85
N LYS A 520 -28.14 0.97 -21.01
CA LYS A 520 -27.18 2.00 -21.45
C LYS A 520 -25.84 1.41 -21.92
N ASP A 521 -25.38 0.30 -21.36
CA ASP A 521 -24.21 -0.44 -21.86
C ASP A 521 -24.45 -1.10 -23.23
N GLN A 522 -25.71 -1.25 -23.66
CA GLN A 522 -26.08 -1.76 -25.00
C GLN A 522 -26.25 -0.65 -26.06
N MET A 523 -26.26 0.62 -25.64
CA MET A 523 -26.41 1.77 -26.55
C MET A 523 -25.10 2.53 -26.82
N ASP A 524 -24.01 2.25 -26.07
CA ASP A 524 -22.64 2.72 -26.30
C ASP A 524 -21.76 1.57 -26.85
#